data_eed1aecff2a68de3d621af7e183161f0
#
_entry.id   eed1aecff2a68de3d621af7e183161f0
#
_cell.length_a   1.000
_cell.length_b   1.000
_cell.length_c   1.000
_cell.angle_alpha   90.00
_cell.angle_beta   90.00
_cell.angle_gamma   90.00
#
_symmetry.space_group_name_H-M   'P 1'
#
loop_
_entity.id
_entity.type
_entity.pdbx_description
1 polymer ?
#
loop_
_entity_poly.entity_id
_entity_poly.type
_entity_poly.pdbx_seq_one_letter_code
_entity_poly.pdbx_strand_id
1 'polypeptide(L)'
;MNLENTQVQMRKGILEYCILHIISRGEVYASDMLDELTAAKMIVVEGTLYPLLTRLKHAGLLEYKWIESKSGPPRKYYKLTDKGSKFLRKLTDTWDDLVHSTQMITSKSNA
;
A
#
# COMPACT_ATOMS: atom_id res chain seq x y z
N MET A 1 17.44 -6.69 20.39
CA MET A 1 16.52 -6.46 19.27
C MET A 1 15.80 -5.15 19.47
N ASN A 2 15.71 -4.33 18.45
CA ASN A 2 15.11 -3.00 18.53
C ASN A 2 13.62 -3.10 18.13
N LEU A 3 12.72 -2.70 19.05
CA LEU A 3 11.27 -2.75 18.81
C LEU A 3 10.86 -1.95 17.58
N GLU A 4 11.40 -0.73 17.43
CA GLU A 4 11.07 0.14 16.30
C GLU A 4 11.41 -0.50 14.96
N ASN A 5 12.58 -1.12 14.84
CA ASN A 5 12.98 -1.83 13.63
C ASN A 5 12.07 -3.02 13.34
N THR A 6 11.65 -3.75 14.37
CA THR A 6 10.74 -4.89 14.23
C THR A 6 9.36 -4.41 13.75
N GLN A 7 8.87 -3.30 14.29
CA GLN A 7 7.60 -2.71 13.86
C GLN A 7 7.65 -2.29 12.38
N VAL A 8 8.77 -1.69 11.96
CA VAL A 8 8.97 -1.32 10.55
C VAL A 8 8.91 -2.55 9.66
N GLN A 9 9.59 -3.64 10.05
CA GLN A 9 9.58 -4.89 9.29
C GLN A 9 8.18 -5.51 9.21
N MET A 10 7.41 -5.47 10.27
CA MET A 10 6.04 -5.97 10.26
C MET A 10 5.15 -5.20 9.28
N ARG A 11 5.26 -3.88 9.27
CA ARG A 11 4.47 -3.03 8.36
C ARG A 11 4.89 -3.17 6.90
N LYS A 12 6.17 -3.37 6.65
CA LYS A 12 6.74 -3.39 5.30
C LYS A 12 6.07 -4.40 4.38
N GLY A 13 5.75 -5.58 4.90
CA GLY A 13 5.14 -6.65 4.10
C GLY A 13 3.70 -6.33 3.66
N ILE A 14 2.98 -5.50 4.40
CA ILE A 14 1.58 -5.18 4.08
C ILE A 14 1.39 -3.79 3.47
N LEU A 15 2.44 -3.00 3.38
CA LEU A 15 2.33 -1.63 2.86
C LEU A 15 1.86 -1.62 1.40
N GLU A 16 2.42 -2.48 0.55
CA GLU A 16 2.01 -2.57 -0.85
C GLU A 16 0.54 -2.95 -0.98
N TYR A 17 0.09 -3.88 -0.16
CA TYR A 17 -1.30 -4.30 -0.12
C TYR A 17 -2.22 -3.12 0.23
N CYS A 18 -1.87 -2.34 1.24
CA CYS A 18 -2.62 -1.14 1.62
C CYS A 18 -2.65 -0.10 0.51
N ILE A 19 -1.51 0.14 -0.14
CA ILE A 19 -1.40 1.08 -1.27
C ILE A 19 -2.30 0.65 -2.42
N LEU A 20 -2.27 -0.64 -2.79
CA LEU A 20 -3.12 -1.16 -3.86
C LEU A 20 -4.60 -1.00 -3.52
N HIS A 21 -4.99 -1.21 -2.27
CA HIS A 21 -6.37 -0.99 -1.83
C HIS A 21 -6.81 0.46 -1.96
N ILE A 22 -5.96 1.40 -1.54
CA ILE A 22 -6.27 2.82 -1.66
C ILE A 22 -6.51 3.19 -3.13
N ILE A 23 -5.64 2.71 -4.02
CA ILE A 23 -5.75 3.00 -5.45
C ILE A 23 -6.96 2.31 -6.08
N SER A 24 -7.37 1.15 -5.55
CA SER A 24 -8.50 0.38 -6.09
C SER A 24 -9.85 1.10 -6.01
N ARG A 25 -9.98 2.08 -5.13
CA ARG A 25 -11.23 2.81 -4.93
C ARG A 25 -11.45 3.93 -5.95
N GLY A 26 -10.45 4.21 -6.76
CA GLY A 26 -10.51 5.25 -7.78
C GLY A 26 -9.15 5.92 -7.98
N GLU A 27 -9.10 6.82 -8.94
CA GLU A 27 -7.87 7.55 -9.23
C GLU A 27 -7.47 8.42 -8.04
N VAL A 28 -6.18 8.45 -7.72
CA VAL A 28 -5.68 9.08 -6.50
C VAL A 28 -4.27 9.63 -6.70
N TYR A 29 -3.97 10.76 -6.05
CA TYR A 29 -2.62 11.33 -5.99
C TYR A 29 -1.78 10.66 -4.90
N ALA A 30 -0.45 10.69 -5.05
CA ALA A 30 0.46 10.16 -4.03
C ALA A 30 0.28 10.87 -2.68
N SER A 31 0.03 12.18 -2.68
CA SER A 31 -0.21 12.93 -1.44
C SER A 31 -1.45 12.43 -0.68
N ASP A 32 -2.50 12.03 -1.41
CA ASP A 32 -3.72 11.48 -0.80
C ASP A 32 -3.42 10.13 -0.14
N MET A 33 -2.57 9.32 -0.77
CA MET A 33 -2.15 8.04 -0.19
C MET A 33 -1.39 8.24 1.12
N LEU A 34 -0.46 9.21 1.14
CA LEU A 34 0.30 9.55 2.36
C LEU A 34 -0.62 10.00 3.48
N ASP A 35 -1.59 10.86 3.18
CA ASP A 35 -2.55 11.37 4.15
C ASP A 35 -3.38 10.23 4.75
N GLU A 36 -3.88 9.33 3.91
CA GLU A 36 -4.68 8.20 4.38
C GLU A 36 -3.86 7.22 5.22
N LEU A 37 -2.65 6.89 4.78
CA LEU A 37 -1.76 6.01 5.53
C LEU A 37 -1.42 6.60 6.89
N THR A 38 -1.15 7.91 6.95
CA THR A 38 -0.88 8.60 8.19
C THR A 38 -2.09 8.58 9.12
N ALA A 39 -3.28 8.85 8.61
CA ALA A 39 -4.53 8.80 9.38
C ALA A 39 -4.78 7.40 9.96
N ALA A 40 -4.39 6.36 9.25
CA ALA A 40 -4.50 4.97 9.70
C ALA A 40 -3.31 4.52 10.57
N LYS A 41 -2.39 5.43 10.88
CA LYS A 41 -1.17 5.14 11.65
C LYS A 41 -0.20 4.16 10.95
N MET A 42 -0.33 4.05 9.64
CA MET A 42 0.60 3.32 8.78
C MET A 42 1.58 4.32 8.17
N ILE A 43 2.34 4.98 9.03
CA ILE A 43 3.18 6.11 8.63
C ILE A 43 4.27 5.70 7.66
N VAL A 44 4.30 6.36 6.52
CA VAL A 44 5.31 6.17 5.49
C VAL A 44 5.70 7.55 4.95
N VAL A 45 6.98 7.70 4.62
CA VAL A 45 7.49 8.95 4.04
C VAL A 45 7.53 8.85 2.52
N GLU A 46 7.58 10.00 1.85
CA GLU A 46 7.65 10.07 0.39
C GLU A 46 8.80 9.24 -0.18
N GLY A 47 9.96 9.26 0.48
CA GLY A 47 11.14 8.50 0.08
C GLY A 47 10.92 6.99 0.06
N THR A 48 9.91 6.49 0.76
CA THR A 48 9.51 5.08 0.73
C THR A 48 8.37 4.83 -0.24
N LEU A 49 7.40 5.73 -0.29
CA LEU A 49 6.20 5.57 -1.12
C LEU A 49 6.52 5.59 -2.62
N TYR A 50 7.28 6.59 -3.08
CA TYR A 50 7.54 6.73 -4.52
C TYR A 50 8.27 5.54 -5.14
N PRO A 51 9.31 4.96 -4.51
CA PRO A 51 9.93 3.74 -5.03
C PRO A 51 8.97 2.55 -5.10
N LEU A 52 8.05 2.42 -4.15
CA LEU A 52 7.02 1.37 -4.17
C LEU A 52 6.07 1.57 -5.36
N LEU A 53 5.61 2.79 -5.58
CA LEU A 53 4.73 3.10 -6.72
C LEU A 53 5.43 2.81 -8.05
N THR A 54 6.70 3.16 -8.17
CA THR A 54 7.50 2.88 -9.35
C THR A 54 7.62 1.39 -9.60
N ARG A 55 7.88 0.62 -8.55
CA ARG A 55 7.98 -0.84 -8.66
C ARG A 55 6.66 -1.47 -9.09
N LEU A 56 5.54 -1.05 -8.49
CA LEU A 56 4.22 -1.55 -8.84
C LEU A 56 3.84 -1.20 -10.28
N LYS A 57 4.22 -0.02 -10.74
CA LYS A 57 4.03 0.40 -12.14
C LYS A 57 4.83 -0.48 -13.08
N HIS A 58 6.12 -0.73 -12.79
CA HIS A 58 6.96 -1.58 -13.63
C HIS A 58 6.47 -3.03 -13.68
N ALA A 59 5.82 -3.48 -12.61
CA ALA A 59 5.18 -4.81 -12.59
C ALA A 59 3.86 -4.86 -13.37
N GLY A 60 3.41 -3.73 -13.91
CA GLY A 60 2.18 -3.65 -14.68
C GLY A 60 0.90 -3.60 -13.85
N LEU A 61 1.01 -3.35 -12.54
CA LEU A 61 -0.14 -3.32 -11.62
C LEU A 61 -0.78 -1.96 -11.53
N LEU A 62 -0.03 -0.91 -11.78
CA LEU A 62 -0.47 0.48 -11.77
C LEU A 62 -0.17 1.16 -13.09
N GLU A 63 -0.96 2.18 -13.39
CA GLU A 63 -0.63 3.17 -14.40
C GLU A 63 -0.94 4.54 -13.83
N TYR A 64 -0.43 5.59 -14.47
CA TYR A 64 -0.71 6.95 -14.04
C TYR A 64 -0.87 7.85 -15.25
N LYS A 65 -1.53 8.98 -15.04
CA LYS A 65 -1.58 10.08 -16.00
C LYS A 65 -1.25 11.39 -15.31
N TRP A 66 -0.69 12.32 -16.06
CA TRP A 66 -0.46 13.66 -15.58
C TRP A 66 -1.73 14.47 -15.69
N ILE A 67 -2.09 15.18 -14.62
CA ILE A 67 -3.24 16.09 -14.63
C ILE A 67 -2.73 17.47 -14.25
N GLU A 68 -3.09 18.47 -15.04
CA GLU A 68 -2.73 19.85 -14.77
C GLU A 68 -3.47 20.36 -13.54
N SER A 69 -2.73 21.12 -12.72
CA SER A 69 -3.25 21.77 -11.54
C SER A 69 -3.39 23.27 -11.81
N LYS A 70 -4.46 23.88 -11.32
CA LYS A 70 -4.70 25.32 -11.49
C LYS A 70 -3.69 26.19 -10.74
N SER A 71 -3.02 25.65 -9.73
CA SER A 71 -2.18 26.41 -8.80
C SER A 71 -0.80 25.82 -8.59
N GLY A 72 -0.33 24.98 -9.50
CA GLY A 72 0.99 24.36 -9.35
C GLY A 72 1.37 23.47 -10.52
N PRO A 73 2.46 22.72 -10.39
CA PRO A 73 2.90 21.81 -11.45
C PRO A 73 1.90 20.67 -11.65
N PRO A 74 1.91 20.03 -12.82
CA PRO A 74 1.09 18.84 -13.06
C PRO A 74 1.39 17.75 -12.02
N ARG A 75 0.37 16.95 -11.67
CA ARG A 75 0.45 15.88 -10.69
C ARG A 75 0.13 14.54 -11.33
N LYS A 76 0.78 13.49 -10.85
CA LYS A 76 0.48 12.11 -11.27
C LYS A 76 -0.76 11.60 -10.55
N TYR A 77 -1.68 11.08 -11.33
CA TYR A 77 -2.91 10.47 -10.84
C TYR A 77 -2.82 8.98 -11.12
N TYR A 78 -2.80 8.18 -10.07
CA TYR A 78 -2.58 6.73 -10.15
C TYR A 78 -3.90 5.96 -10.21
N LYS A 79 -3.91 4.85 -10.95
CA LYS A 79 -5.02 3.90 -10.93
C LYS A 79 -4.52 2.48 -11.13
N LEU A 80 -5.33 1.47 -10.75
CA LEU A 80 -5.00 0.08 -11.00
C LEU A 80 -5.23 -0.25 -12.48
N THR A 81 -4.37 -1.13 -13.01
CA THR A 81 -4.62 -1.82 -14.26
C THR A 81 -5.54 -3.02 -14.01
N ASP A 82 -6.03 -3.67 -15.07
CA ASP A 82 -6.78 -4.94 -14.93
C ASP A 82 -5.92 -5.99 -14.24
N LYS A 83 -4.64 -6.06 -14.59
CA LYS A 83 -3.68 -6.95 -13.94
C LYS A 83 -3.54 -6.62 -12.46
N GLY A 84 -3.50 -5.33 -12.11
CA GLY A 84 -3.43 -4.88 -10.72
C GLY A 84 -4.66 -5.27 -9.92
N SER A 85 -5.85 -5.14 -10.50
CA SER A 85 -7.10 -5.54 -9.85
C SER A 85 -7.12 -7.04 -9.56
N LYS A 86 -6.69 -7.86 -10.51
CA LYS A 86 -6.61 -9.32 -10.34
C LYS A 86 -5.58 -9.70 -9.28
N PHE A 87 -4.43 -9.04 -9.30
CA PHE A 87 -3.37 -9.25 -8.32
C PHE A 87 -3.87 -8.90 -6.91
N LEU A 88 -4.57 -7.78 -6.77
CA LEU A 88 -5.11 -7.34 -5.48
C LEU A 88 -6.10 -8.35 -4.90
N ARG A 89 -6.97 -8.94 -5.73
CA ARG A 89 -7.91 -9.97 -5.27
C ARG A 89 -7.19 -11.18 -4.68
N LYS A 90 -6.11 -11.64 -5.35
CA LYS A 90 -5.29 -12.75 -4.85
C LYS A 90 -4.57 -12.36 -3.56
N LEU A 91 -4.08 -11.14 -3.49
CA LEU A 91 -3.37 -10.65 -2.32
C LEU A 91 -4.31 -10.50 -1.11
N THR A 92 -5.58 -10.18 -1.34
CA THR A 92 -6.60 -10.14 -0.29
C THR A 92 -6.79 -11.54 0.32
N ASP A 93 -6.82 -12.59 -0.50
CA ASP A 93 -6.90 -13.96 0.00
C ASP A 93 -5.67 -14.31 0.84
N THR A 94 -4.49 -13.88 0.38
CA THR A 94 -3.24 -14.07 1.14
C THR A 94 -3.31 -13.38 2.50
N TRP A 95 -3.82 -12.14 2.53
CA TRP A 95 -3.99 -11.39 3.76
C TRP A 95 -4.92 -12.10 4.74
N ASP A 96 -6.09 -12.55 4.26
CA ASP A 96 -7.06 -13.27 5.07
C ASP A 96 -6.46 -14.54 5.67
N ASP A 97 -5.69 -15.30 4.87
CA ASP A 97 -5.01 -16.50 5.31
C ASP A 97 -3.95 -16.20 6.37
N LEU A 98 -3.17 -15.13 6.18
CA LEU A 98 -2.15 -14.71 7.15
C LEU A 98 -2.77 -14.28 8.47
N VAL A 99 -3.85 -13.53 8.44
CA VAL A 99 -4.58 -13.12 9.65
C VAL A 99 -5.06 -14.37 10.42
N HIS A 100 -5.70 -15.28 9.70
CA HIS A 100 -6.22 -16.53 10.30
C HIS A 100 -5.11 -17.36 10.90
N SER A 101 -4.03 -17.62 10.16
CA SER A 101 -2.90 -18.41 10.62
C SER A 101 -2.21 -17.78 11.83
N THR A 102 -2.03 -16.47 11.81
CA THR A 102 -1.42 -15.72 12.90
C THR A 102 -2.27 -15.82 14.16
N GLN A 103 -3.58 -15.67 14.04
CA GLN A 103 -4.51 -15.78 15.15
C GLN A 103 -4.52 -17.18 15.74
N MET A 104 -4.43 -18.21 14.91
CA MET A 104 -4.34 -19.59 15.39
C MET A 104 -3.11 -19.81 16.27
N ILE A 105 -1.99 -19.22 15.92
CA ILE A 105 -0.74 -19.34 16.66
C ILE A 105 -0.77 -18.49 17.93
N THR A 106 -1.13 -17.21 17.79
CA THR A 106 -1.07 -16.23 18.90
C THR A 106 -2.14 -16.48 19.94
N SER A 107 -3.29 -17.06 19.58
CA SER A 107 -4.36 -17.36 20.53
C SER A 107 -3.98 -18.46 21.54
N LYS A 108 -2.93 -19.24 21.26
CA LYS A 108 -2.40 -20.28 22.16
C LYS A 108 -1.29 -19.75 23.05
N SER A 109 -0.92 -18.50 22.89
CA SER A 109 0.17 -17.89 23.66
C SER A 109 -0.33 -17.48 25.04
N ASN A 110 0.51 -17.71 26.06
CA ASN A 110 0.24 -17.31 27.43
C ASN A 110 0.84 -15.93 27.79
N ALA A 111 1.49 -15.30 26.85
CA ALA A 111 2.17 -14.04 27.08
C ALA A 111 1.26 -12.84 26.89
#